data_862ee581da45b26eeb938f29c3371c56
#
_entry.id   862ee581da45b26eeb938f29c3371c56
#
_cell.length_a   1.000
_cell.length_b   1.000
_cell.length_c   1.000
_cell.angle_alpha   90.00
_cell.angle_beta   90.00
_cell.angle_gamma   90.00
#
_symmetry.space_group_name_H-M   'P 1'
#
loop_
_entity.id
_entity.type
_entity.pdbx_description
1 polymer ?
#
loop_
_entity_poly.entity_id
_entity_poly.type
_entity_poly.pdbx_seq_one_letter_code
_entity_poly.pdbx_strand_id
1 'polypeptide(L)'
;MNFKEEQKEKVEKIEAILREYLPEANGYQSVIMEAMEYSLMAGGKRLRPMLMMETYRLFGGETEVIYPFMAAMEMIHTYSLVHDDLPAMDNDEYRRGRKTTHIVYGEDMGILAGDALLNYAFETACKAFEQFPEESLRIGQAMRVLARKAGIYGMIGGQVVDVKESGHQIDEDVLDFIFRLKTGALIESAMMIGAILAGASKEDVKSMQKIAGKIGMAFQIQDDILDVTSTTEQLGKPVHSGEDRKSTRLNSSHSKISYAVFCLKK
;
A
#
# COMPACT_ATOMS: atom_id res chain seq x y z
N MET A 1 12.12 21.61 14.04
CA MET A 1 10.83 21.01 13.60
C MET A 1 10.66 19.70 14.35
N ASN A 2 9.50 19.42 14.93
CA ASN A 2 9.23 18.16 15.62
C ASN A 2 8.92 17.10 14.55
N PHE A 3 9.31 15.84 14.74
CA PHE A 3 9.06 14.74 13.82
C PHE A 3 7.59 14.63 13.37
N LYS A 4 6.64 14.87 14.27
CA LYS A 4 5.22 14.85 13.96
C LYS A 4 4.79 15.98 13.00
N GLU A 5 5.37 17.16 13.15
CA GLU A 5 5.10 18.31 12.27
C GLU A 5 5.66 18.04 10.86
N GLU A 6 6.90 17.57 10.77
CA GLU A 6 7.50 17.17 9.50
C GLU A 6 6.70 16.07 8.78
N GLN A 7 6.24 15.06 9.51
CA GLN A 7 5.41 14.00 8.95
C GLN A 7 4.08 14.55 8.43
N LYS A 8 3.45 15.47 9.16
CA LYS A 8 2.20 16.11 8.74
C LYS A 8 2.38 16.89 7.44
N GLU A 9 3.42 17.73 7.34
CA GLU A 9 3.73 18.49 6.13
C GLU A 9 3.98 17.56 4.92
N LYS A 10 4.68 16.45 5.12
CA LYS A 10 4.90 15.44 4.06
C LYS A 10 3.59 14.81 3.61
N VAL A 11 2.68 14.47 4.53
CA VAL A 11 1.36 13.93 4.19
C VAL A 11 0.53 14.95 3.42
N GLU A 12 0.48 16.21 3.85
CA GLU A 12 -0.24 17.27 3.15
C GLU A 12 0.28 17.47 1.72
N LYS A 13 1.60 17.47 1.53
CA LYS A 13 2.20 17.51 0.19
C LYS A 13 1.81 16.32 -0.67
N ILE A 14 1.85 15.11 -0.12
CA ILE A 14 1.45 13.90 -0.84
C ILE A 14 -0.03 13.97 -1.22
N GLU A 15 -0.91 14.40 -0.33
CA GLU A 15 -2.33 14.53 -0.63
C GLU A 15 -2.63 15.57 -1.71
N ALA A 16 -1.85 16.64 -1.78
CA ALA A 16 -1.93 17.60 -2.88
C ALA A 16 -1.56 16.94 -4.22
N ILE A 17 -0.47 16.16 -4.26
CA ILE A 17 -0.07 15.39 -5.45
C ILE A 17 -1.18 14.40 -5.84
N LEU A 18 -1.75 13.65 -4.88
CA LEU A 18 -2.82 12.69 -5.18
C LEU A 18 -4.02 13.37 -5.84
N ARG A 19 -4.43 14.57 -5.36
CA ARG A 19 -5.55 15.33 -5.94
C ARG A 19 -5.28 15.77 -7.37
N GLU A 20 -4.05 16.17 -7.69
CA GLU A 20 -3.65 16.58 -9.03
C GLU A 20 -3.79 15.46 -10.07
N TYR A 21 -3.59 14.20 -9.64
CA TYR A 21 -3.67 13.04 -10.52
C TYR A 21 -5.04 12.34 -10.50
N LEU A 22 -6.01 12.80 -9.71
CA LEU A 22 -7.37 12.28 -9.78
C LEU A 22 -8.08 12.75 -11.07
N PRO A 23 -8.93 11.90 -11.68
CA PRO A 23 -9.74 12.33 -12.80
C PRO A 23 -10.85 13.27 -12.33
N GLU A 24 -11.19 14.27 -13.15
CA GLU A 24 -12.37 15.10 -12.91
C GLU A 24 -13.66 14.30 -13.10
N ALA A 25 -14.57 14.36 -12.12
CA ALA A 25 -15.85 13.68 -12.18
C ALA A 25 -16.78 14.34 -13.20
N ASN A 26 -16.81 13.81 -14.41
CA ASN A 26 -17.65 14.30 -15.50
C ASN A 26 -18.21 13.16 -16.35
N GLY A 27 -19.22 13.46 -17.17
CA GLY A 27 -19.84 12.50 -18.09
C GLY A 27 -20.74 11.47 -17.37
N TYR A 28 -21.20 10.48 -18.14
CA TYR A 28 -22.11 9.44 -17.62
C TYR A 28 -21.47 8.51 -16.58
N GLN A 29 -20.15 8.43 -16.58
CA GLN A 29 -19.37 7.59 -15.66
C GLN A 29 -18.87 8.36 -14.41
N SER A 30 -19.34 9.57 -14.14
CA SER A 30 -18.86 10.42 -13.03
C SER A 30 -18.92 9.72 -11.68
N VAL A 31 -19.91 8.86 -11.44
CA VAL A 31 -20.08 8.09 -10.21
C VAL A 31 -18.85 7.25 -9.87
N ILE A 32 -18.16 6.70 -10.90
CA ILE A 32 -16.96 5.89 -10.62
C ILE A 32 -15.76 6.77 -10.23
N MET A 33 -15.64 7.96 -10.83
CA MET A 33 -14.61 8.93 -10.48
C MET A 33 -14.82 9.48 -9.06
N GLU A 34 -16.07 9.74 -8.67
CA GLU A 34 -16.44 10.13 -7.30
C GLU A 34 -16.11 9.01 -6.29
N ALA A 35 -16.37 7.74 -6.63
CA ALA A 35 -16.04 6.59 -5.79
C ALA A 35 -14.53 6.38 -5.66
N MET A 36 -13.75 6.61 -6.74
CA MET A 36 -12.29 6.60 -6.71
C MET A 36 -11.74 7.70 -5.78
N GLU A 37 -12.21 8.94 -5.93
CA GLU A 37 -11.81 10.05 -5.07
C GLU A 37 -12.21 9.79 -3.62
N TYR A 38 -13.44 9.35 -3.36
CA TYR A 38 -13.93 9.00 -2.03
C TYR A 38 -13.00 8.01 -1.33
N SER A 39 -12.55 6.97 -2.03
CA SER A 39 -11.69 5.92 -1.50
C SER A 39 -10.25 6.41 -1.32
N LEU A 40 -9.68 7.07 -2.34
CA LEU A 40 -8.29 7.53 -2.34
C LEU A 40 -8.07 8.61 -1.28
N MET A 41 -9.03 9.53 -1.13
CA MET A 41 -8.95 10.65 -0.20
C MET A 41 -9.54 10.36 1.19
N ALA A 42 -9.75 9.07 1.53
CA ALA A 42 -10.22 8.65 2.86
C ALA A 42 -9.16 8.83 3.98
N GLY A 43 -8.05 9.48 3.69
CA GLY A 43 -6.95 9.71 4.63
C GLY A 43 -5.98 8.54 4.72
N GLY A 44 -5.10 8.59 5.72
CA GLY A 44 -4.11 7.54 6.00
C GLY A 44 -2.70 8.12 6.22
N LYS A 45 -1.76 7.24 6.59
CA LYS A 45 -0.37 7.63 6.89
C LYS A 45 0.46 7.95 5.63
N ARG A 46 -0.03 7.65 4.44
CA ARG A 46 0.65 7.83 3.15
C ARG A 46 2.10 7.31 3.15
N LEU A 47 2.34 6.21 3.85
CA LEU A 47 3.68 5.67 4.09
C LEU A 47 4.39 5.27 2.79
N ARG A 48 3.67 4.64 1.85
CA ARG A 48 4.29 4.15 0.59
C ARG A 48 4.78 5.29 -0.29
N PRO A 49 3.99 6.30 -0.65
CA PRO A 49 4.48 7.45 -1.41
C PRO A 49 5.53 8.26 -0.60
N MET A 50 5.44 8.31 0.73
CA MET A 50 6.46 8.95 1.56
C MET A 50 7.81 8.24 1.45
N LEU A 51 7.85 6.91 1.61
CA LEU A 51 9.07 6.13 1.45
C LEU A 51 9.64 6.24 0.03
N MET A 52 8.79 6.29 -0.98
CA MET A 52 9.20 6.50 -2.37
C MET A 52 9.90 7.84 -2.53
N MET A 53 9.30 8.93 -2.05
CA MET A 53 9.86 10.28 -2.11
C MET A 53 11.18 10.40 -1.35
N GLU A 54 11.25 9.87 -0.11
CA GLU A 54 12.46 9.96 0.70
C GLU A 54 13.60 9.13 0.09
N THR A 55 13.30 7.97 -0.50
CA THR A 55 14.32 7.19 -1.21
C THR A 55 14.78 7.92 -2.49
N TYR A 56 13.87 8.55 -3.23
CA TYR A 56 14.20 9.35 -4.40
C TYR A 56 15.18 10.48 -4.04
N ARG A 57 14.88 11.22 -2.98
CA ARG A 57 15.75 12.30 -2.47
C ARG A 57 17.09 11.79 -1.93
N LEU A 58 17.10 10.62 -1.28
CA LEU A 58 18.31 9.99 -0.77
C LEU A 58 19.37 9.76 -1.87
N PHE A 59 18.90 9.44 -3.08
CA PHE A 59 19.76 9.24 -4.25
C PHE A 59 19.89 10.49 -5.15
N GLY A 60 19.54 11.68 -4.63
CA GLY A 60 19.73 12.95 -5.34
C GLY A 60 18.67 13.27 -6.38
N GLY A 61 17.49 12.64 -6.33
CA GLY A 61 16.38 12.97 -7.22
C GLY A 61 15.73 14.31 -6.83
N GLU A 62 15.54 15.19 -7.81
CA GLU A 62 15.05 16.56 -7.62
C GLU A 62 13.83 16.89 -8.50
N THR A 63 13.59 16.12 -9.56
CA THR A 63 12.50 16.38 -10.52
C THR A 63 11.16 15.82 -10.04
N GLU A 64 10.09 16.19 -10.74
CA GLU A 64 8.74 15.74 -10.42
C GLU A 64 8.37 14.40 -11.09
N VAL A 65 9.30 13.74 -11.78
CA VAL A 65 9.10 12.44 -12.44
C VAL A 65 8.54 11.36 -11.49
N ILE A 66 8.76 11.54 -10.19
CA ILE A 66 8.29 10.63 -9.15
C ILE A 66 6.80 10.80 -8.83
N TYR A 67 6.18 11.97 -9.10
CA TYR A 67 4.80 12.28 -8.67
C TYR A 67 3.74 11.36 -9.28
N PRO A 68 3.76 11.06 -10.61
CA PRO A 68 2.84 10.08 -11.17
C PRO A 68 2.96 8.70 -10.52
N PHE A 69 4.17 8.29 -10.14
CA PHE A 69 4.40 7.01 -9.47
C PHE A 69 3.94 7.00 -8.02
N MET A 70 4.04 8.12 -7.31
CA MET A 70 3.50 8.27 -5.95
C MET A 70 1.97 8.15 -5.96
N ALA A 71 1.31 8.81 -6.91
CA ALA A 71 -0.13 8.72 -7.10
C ALA A 71 -0.55 7.31 -7.48
N ALA A 72 0.09 6.69 -8.47
CA ALA A 72 -0.16 5.33 -8.90
C ALA A 72 0.01 4.31 -7.76
N MET A 73 1.05 4.45 -6.95
CA MET A 73 1.30 3.59 -5.78
C MET A 73 0.17 3.65 -4.77
N GLU A 74 -0.34 4.84 -4.47
CA GLU A 74 -1.43 4.98 -3.51
C GLU A 74 -2.78 4.52 -4.10
N MET A 75 -3.00 4.70 -5.41
CA MET A 75 -4.16 4.12 -6.12
C MET A 75 -4.14 2.60 -6.07
N ILE A 76 -2.96 1.97 -6.31
CA ILE A 76 -2.78 0.51 -6.19
C ILE A 76 -3.02 0.04 -4.74
N HIS A 77 -2.53 0.77 -3.76
CA HIS A 77 -2.84 0.44 -2.36
C HIS A 77 -4.34 0.59 -2.06
N THR A 78 -4.96 1.64 -2.57
CA THR A 78 -6.37 1.94 -2.28
C THR A 78 -7.30 0.92 -2.92
N TYR A 79 -7.06 0.50 -4.19
CA TYR A 79 -7.90 -0.51 -4.80
C TYR A 79 -7.91 -1.81 -3.99
N SER A 80 -6.75 -2.22 -3.45
CA SER A 80 -6.68 -3.44 -2.65
C SER A 80 -7.52 -3.34 -1.38
N LEU A 81 -7.59 -2.14 -0.77
CA LEU A 81 -8.46 -1.91 0.38
C LEU A 81 -9.94 -1.89 0.00
N VAL A 82 -10.30 -1.28 -1.14
CA VAL A 82 -11.68 -1.24 -1.65
C VAL A 82 -12.18 -2.66 -1.93
N HIS A 83 -11.36 -3.51 -2.54
CA HIS A 83 -11.72 -4.91 -2.79
C HIS A 83 -11.71 -5.76 -1.52
N ASP A 84 -10.77 -5.54 -0.61
CA ASP A 84 -10.75 -6.25 0.68
C ASP A 84 -12.03 -5.98 1.50
N ASP A 85 -12.58 -4.76 1.41
CA ASP A 85 -13.79 -4.37 2.15
C ASP A 85 -15.08 -5.01 1.60
N LEU A 86 -15.10 -5.56 0.37
CA LEU A 86 -16.29 -6.13 -0.27
C LEU A 86 -16.90 -7.29 0.53
N PRO A 87 -18.24 -7.52 0.41
CA PRO A 87 -18.92 -8.63 1.07
C PRO A 87 -18.33 -10.01 0.77
N ALA A 88 -17.77 -10.21 -0.42
CA ALA A 88 -17.09 -11.46 -0.81
C ALA A 88 -15.70 -11.65 -0.17
N MET A 89 -15.17 -10.63 0.51
CA MET A 89 -13.86 -10.59 1.14
C MET A 89 -14.00 -10.43 2.66
N ASP A 90 -13.61 -9.29 3.23
CA ASP A 90 -13.65 -9.04 4.67
C ASP A 90 -15.03 -8.56 5.16
N ASN A 91 -15.87 -8.06 4.25
CA ASN A 91 -17.21 -7.50 4.52
C ASN A 91 -17.18 -6.38 5.58
N ASP A 92 -16.21 -5.48 5.46
CA ASP A 92 -16.02 -4.37 6.39
C ASP A 92 -16.95 -3.19 6.03
N GLU A 93 -17.81 -2.76 6.96
CA GLU A 93 -18.67 -1.59 6.75
C GLU A 93 -17.93 -0.26 6.94
N TYR A 94 -16.85 -0.25 7.72
CA TYR A 94 -16.09 0.95 8.07
C TYR A 94 -14.58 0.75 7.89
N ARG A 95 -13.94 1.77 7.33
CA ARG A 95 -12.48 1.87 7.22
C ARG A 95 -12.02 3.29 7.55
N ARG A 96 -11.05 3.43 8.44
CA ARG A 96 -10.53 4.74 8.90
C ARG A 96 -11.62 5.68 9.42
N GLY A 97 -12.64 5.13 10.09
CA GLY A 97 -13.76 5.89 10.66
C GLY A 97 -14.80 6.37 9.63
N ARG A 98 -14.71 5.96 8.37
CA ARG A 98 -15.68 6.26 7.29
C ARG A 98 -16.31 4.97 6.79
N LYS A 99 -17.54 5.06 6.25
CA LYS A 99 -18.17 3.95 5.54
C LYS A 99 -17.32 3.53 4.36
N THR A 100 -17.25 2.22 4.09
CA THR A 100 -16.52 1.67 2.95
C THR A 100 -17.21 1.99 1.63
N THR A 101 -16.49 1.88 0.54
CA THR A 101 -16.97 2.27 -0.80
C THR A 101 -18.22 1.52 -1.20
N HIS A 102 -18.29 0.21 -0.95
CA HIS A 102 -19.45 -0.61 -1.28
C HIS A 102 -20.70 -0.26 -0.44
N ILE A 103 -20.52 0.26 0.77
CA ILE A 103 -21.65 0.73 1.61
C ILE A 103 -22.22 2.06 1.10
N VAL A 104 -21.36 2.93 0.53
CA VAL A 104 -21.78 4.26 0.08
C VAL A 104 -22.33 4.23 -1.35
N TYR A 105 -21.69 3.47 -2.24
CA TYR A 105 -21.98 3.49 -3.69
C TYR A 105 -22.63 2.20 -4.21
N GLY A 106 -22.73 1.15 -3.37
CA GLY A 106 -23.17 -0.18 -3.79
C GLY A 106 -22.00 -1.12 -4.08
N GLU A 107 -22.28 -2.44 -4.00
CA GLU A 107 -21.27 -3.48 -4.20
C GLU A 107 -20.69 -3.48 -5.60
N ASP A 108 -21.55 -3.31 -6.61
CA ASP A 108 -21.18 -3.19 -8.02
C ASP A 108 -20.21 -2.03 -8.27
N MET A 109 -20.52 -0.86 -7.70
CA MET A 109 -19.64 0.30 -7.78
C MET A 109 -18.37 0.11 -6.95
N GLY A 110 -18.41 -0.62 -5.84
CA GLY A 110 -17.23 -1.02 -5.08
C GLY A 110 -16.25 -1.86 -5.90
N ILE A 111 -16.76 -2.85 -6.64
CA ILE A 111 -15.96 -3.68 -7.56
C ILE A 111 -15.34 -2.80 -8.65
N LEU A 112 -16.18 -2.03 -9.37
CA LEU A 112 -15.72 -1.20 -10.48
C LEU A 112 -14.76 -0.09 -10.05
N ALA A 113 -14.92 0.48 -8.84
CA ALA A 113 -14.00 1.49 -8.31
C ALA A 113 -12.60 0.91 -8.02
N GLY A 114 -12.54 -0.33 -7.51
CA GLY A 114 -11.28 -1.02 -7.35
C GLY A 114 -10.58 -1.29 -8.69
N ASP A 115 -11.32 -1.81 -9.68
CA ASP A 115 -10.80 -2.03 -11.05
C ASP A 115 -10.33 -0.72 -11.68
N ALA A 116 -11.13 0.36 -11.55
CA ALA A 116 -10.81 1.67 -12.08
C ALA A 116 -9.54 2.24 -11.43
N LEU A 117 -9.40 2.16 -10.10
CA LEU A 117 -8.20 2.61 -9.39
C LEU A 117 -6.95 1.83 -9.85
N LEU A 118 -7.07 0.50 -10.01
CA LEU A 118 -5.95 -0.33 -10.47
C LEU A 118 -5.52 0.04 -11.88
N ASN A 119 -6.48 0.13 -12.82
CA ASN A 119 -6.16 0.49 -14.21
C ASN A 119 -5.63 1.92 -14.32
N TYR A 120 -6.30 2.87 -13.65
CA TYR A 120 -5.93 4.29 -13.69
C TYR A 120 -4.58 4.57 -13.02
N ALA A 121 -4.14 3.73 -12.08
CA ALA A 121 -2.79 3.78 -11.54
C ALA A 121 -1.72 3.61 -12.62
N PHE A 122 -1.89 2.63 -13.52
CA PHE A 122 -0.94 2.43 -14.63
C PHE A 122 -1.03 3.54 -15.67
N GLU A 123 -2.24 4.01 -15.98
CA GLU A 123 -2.44 5.18 -16.84
C GLU A 123 -1.74 6.42 -16.26
N THR A 124 -1.90 6.66 -14.95
CA THR A 124 -1.24 7.76 -14.25
C THR A 124 0.28 7.64 -14.29
N ALA A 125 0.84 6.46 -14.01
CA ALA A 125 2.28 6.25 -14.07
C ALA A 125 2.84 6.43 -15.50
N CYS A 126 2.05 6.10 -16.54
CA CYS A 126 2.43 6.33 -17.94
C CYS A 126 2.56 7.80 -18.30
N LYS A 127 1.87 8.73 -17.60
CA LYS A 127 2.03 10.19 -17.82
C LYS A 127 3.48 10.64 -17.66
N ALA A 128 4.28 9.91 -16.86
CA ALA A 128 5.71 10.21 -16.71
C ALA A 128 6.49 10.15 -18.06
N PHE A 129 6.12 9.28 -19.00
CA PHE A 129 6.77 9.20 -20.31
C PHE A 129 6.54 10.46 -21.17
N GLU A 130 5.36 11.08 -21.02
CA GLU A 130 5.02 12.30 -21.73
C GLU A 130 5.65 13.52 -21.08
N GLN A 131 5.67 13.56 -19.75
CA GLN A 131 6.18 14.68 -18.96
C GLN A 131 7.73 14.71 -18.92
N PHE A 132 8.39 13.54 -18.94
CA PHE A 132 9.84 13.39 -18.80
C PHE A 132 10.39 12.40 -19.84
N PRO A 133 10.28 12.65 -21.14
CA PRO A 133 10.65 11.72 -22.19
C PRO A 133 12.14 11.32 -22.17
N GLU A 134 13.02 12.18 -21.68
CA GLU A 134 14.45 11.94 -21.51
C GLU A 134 14.77 10.87 -20.45
N GLU A 135 13.85 10.61 -19.53
CA GLU A 135 13.98 9.61 -18.48
C GLU A 135 13.30 8.27 -18.81
N SER A 136 12.85 8.08 -20.05
CA SER A 136 12.03 6.93 -20.49
C SER A 136 12.57 5.57 -20.06
N LEU A 137 13.90 5.38 -20.03
CA LEU A 137 14.50 4.11 -19.60
C LEU A 137 14.25 3.85 -18.10
N ARG A 138 14.44 4.86 -17.26
CA ARG A 138 14.19 4.74 -15.80
C ARG A 138 12.71 4.59 -15.52
N ILE A 139 11.87 5.33 -16.22
CA ILE A 139 10.40 5.24 -16.15
C ILE A 139 9.96 3.81 -16.52
N GLY A 140 10.47 3.23 -17.60
CA GLY A 140 10.16 1.85 -18.00
C GLY A 140 10.60 0.81 -16.96
N GLN A 141 11.75 1.02 -16.30
CA GLN A 141 12.21 0.16 -15.22
C GLN A 141 11.31 0.29 -13.98
N ALA A 142 10.91 1.50 -13.62
CA ALA A 142 10.00 1.78 -12.50
C ALA A 142 8.61 1.17 -12.76
N MET A 143 8.06 1.31 -13.98
CA MET A 143 6.81 0.67 -14.40
C MET A 143 6.86 -0.85 -14.24
N ARG A 144 7.95 -1.48 -14.65
CA ARG A 144 8.12 -2.94 -14.50
C ARG A 144 8.11 -3.36 -13.03
N VAL A 145 8.74 -2.59 -12.15
CA VAL A 145 8.72 -2.85 -10.70
C VAL A 145 7.32 -2.68 -10.16
N LEU A 146 6.63 -1.58 -10.48
CA LEU A 146 5.27 -1.30 -10.06
C LEU A 146 4.32 -2.46 -10.43
N ALA A 147 4.29 -2.83 -11.70
CA ALA A 147 3.42 -3.89 -12.21
C ALA A 147 3.72 -5.25 -11.58
N ARG A 148 5.01 -5.62 -11.45
CA ARG A 148 5.39 -6.91 -10.87
C ARG A 148 5.04 -7.01 -9.39
N LYS A 149 5.28 -5.93 -8.62
CA LYS A 149 5.07 -5.91 -7.18
C LYS A 149 3.59 -5.74 -6.78
N ALA A 150 2.77 -5.14 -7.63
CA ALA A 150 1.32 -5.11 -7.47
C ALA A 150 0.66 -6.45 -7.84
N GLY A 151 1.22 -7.18 -8.81
CA GLY A 151 0.63 -8.35 -9.45
C GLY A 151 0.79 -9.68 -8.69
N ILE A 152 0.67 -10.79 -9.45
CA ILE A 152 0.68 -12.17 -8.93
C ILE A 152 2.00 -12.59 -8.27
N TYR A 153 3.11 -11.92 -8.59
CA TYR A 153 4.41 -12.12 -7.95
C TYR A 153 4.67 -11.12 -6.81
N GLY A 154 3.65 -10.41 -6.37
CA GLY A 154 3.67 -9.41 -5.32
C GLY A 154 2.38 -9.44 -4.51
N MET A 155 1.75 -8.26 -4.33
CA MET A 155 0.62 -8.06 -3.43
C MET A 155 -0.56 -9.00 -3.71
N ILE A 156 -1.00 -9.14 -4.97
CA ILE A 156 -2.10 -10.06 -5.33
C ILE A 156 -1.74 -11.50 -4.97
N GLY A 157 -0.49 -11.94 -5.23
CA GLY A 157 -0.05 -13.28 -4.87
C GLY A 157 -0.10 -13.55 -3.37
N GLY A 158 0.29 -12.57 -2.55
CA GLY A 158 0.17 -12.64 -1.09
C GLY A 158 -1.29 -12.69 -0.63
N GLN A 159 -2.16 -11.87 -1.24
CA GLN A 159 -3.59 -11.84 -0.94
C GLN A 159 -4.29 -13.16 -1.27
N VAL A 160 -3.98 -13.79 -2.41
CA VAL A 160 -4.55 -15.09 -2.79
C VAL A 160 -4.27 -16.15 -1.73
N VAL A 161 -3.03 -16.21 -1.22
CA VAL A 161 -2.68 -17.19 -0.19
C VAL A 161 -3.34 -16.83 1.15
N ASP A 162 -3.40 -15.54 1.50
CA ASP A 162 -4.06 -15.08 2.73
C ASP A 162 -5.56 -15.45 2.76
N VAL A 163 -6.27 -15.26 1.66
CA VAL A 163 -7.69 -15.62 1.52
C VAL A 163 -7.88 -17.12 1.54
N LYS A 164 -7.06 -17.87 0.77
CA LYS A 164 -7.17 -19.34 0.66
C LYS A 164 -6.92 -20.05 2.00
N GLU A 165 -5.94 -19.57 2.75
CA GLU A 165 -5.57 -20.15 4.04
C GLU A 165 -6.35 -19.55 5.23
N SER A 166 -7.34 -18.71 4.97
CA SER A 166 -8.19 -18.12 6.01
C SER A 166 -8.96 -19.20 6.75
N GLY A 167 -8.86 -19.22 8.08
CA GLY A 167 -9.50 -20.22 8.93
C GLY A 167 -8.71 -21.53 9.08
N HIS A 168 -7.55 -21.67 8.42
CA HIS A 168 -6.68 -22.83 8.56
C HIS A 168 -5.45 -22.51 9.44
N GLN A 169 -4.91 -23.56 10.07
CA GLN A 169 -3.61 -23.45 10.72
C GLN A 169 -2.53 -23.43 9.63
N ILE A 170 -1.72 -22.38 9.60
CA ILE A 170 -0.67 -22.19 8.59
C ILE A 170 0.72 -22.33 9.19
N ASP A 171 1.64 -22.85 8.40
CA ASP A 171 3.06 -22.92 8.74
C ASP A 171 3.72 -21.55 8.72
N GLU A 172 4.84 -21.43 9.41
CA GLU A 172 5.63 -20.21 9.49
C GLU A 172 6.08 -19.70 8.11
N ASP A 173 6.49 -20.60 7.22
CA ASP A 173 6.91 -20.25 5.85
C ASP A 173 5.76 -19.65 5.02
N VAL A 174 4.54 -20.16 5.18
CA VAL A 174 3.34 -19.63 4.51
C VAL A 174 3.01 -18.25 5.06
N LEU A 175 3.09 -18.07 6.38
CA LEU A 175 2.87 -16.76 7.01
C LEU A 175 3.90 -15.73 6.55
N ASP A 176 5.18 -16.10 6.48
CA ASP A 176 6.24 -15.24 5.93
C ASP A 176 5.99 -14.86 4.48
N PHE A 177 5.54 -15.82 3.66
CA PHE A 177 5.15 -15.56 2.28
C PHE A 177 4.05 -14.52 2.19
N ILE A 178 2.97 -14.67 2.98
CA ILE A 178 1.85 -13.72 3.02
C ILE A 178 2.36 -12.33 3.41
N PHE A 179 3.08 -12.19 4.50
CA PHE A 179 3.57 -10.90 5.00
C PHE A 179 4.50 -10.21 4.01
N ARG A 180 5.42 -10.97 3.43
CA ARG A 180 6.38 -10.46 2.46
C ARG A 180 5.69 -9.96 1.19
N LEU A 181 4.66 -10.64 0.72
CA LEU A 181 3.99 -10.27 -0.53
C LEU A 181 2.79 -9.35 -0.32
N LYS A 182 1.86 -9.68 0.57
CA LYS A 182 0.65 -8.86 0.78
C LYS A 182 1.00 -7.44 1.24
N THR A 183 1.89 -7.32 2.23
CA THR A 183 2.26 -6.02 2.82
C THR A 183 3.60 -5.51 2.31
N GLY A 184 4.61 -6.37 2.28
CA GLY A 184 5.99 -6.00 1.96
C GLY A 184 6.22 -5.61 0.50
N ALA A 185 5.53 -6.25 -0.46
CA ALA A 185 5.79 -6.03 -1.88
C ALA A 185 5.60 -4.57 -2.33
N LEU A 186 4.57 -3.88 -1.85
CA LEU A 186 4.36 -2.47 -2.20
C LEU A 186 5.34 -1.52 -1.49
N ILE A 187 5.82 -1.87 -0.28
CA ILE A 187 6.87 -1.11 0.40
C ILE A 187 8.19 -1.27 -0.36
N GLU A 188 8.52 -2.50 -0.78
CA GLU A 188 9.67 -2.76 -1.65
C GLU A 188 9.55 -1.99 -2.97
N SER A 189 8.37 -2.01 -3.62
CA SER A 189 8.10 -1.28 -4.85
C SER A 189 8.35 0.21 -4.68
N ALA A 190 7.84 0.82 -3.60
CA ALA A 190 7.99 2.23 -3.33
C ALA A 190 9.48 2.65 -3.25
N MET A 191 10.28 1.96 -2.44
CA MET A 191 11.69 2.29 -2.28
C MET A 191 12.53 1.97 -3.52
N MET A 192 12.24 0.85 -4.21
CA MET A 192 12.91 0.52 -5.48
C MET A 192 12.63 1.56 -6.57
N ILE A 193 11.37 2.00 -6.72
CA ILE A 193 10.97 3.00 -7.71
C ILE A 193 11.66 4.33 -7.41
N GLY A 194 11.67 4.78 -6.15
CA GLY A 194 12.37 6.00 -5.75
C GLY A 194 13.85 5.97 -6.14
N ALA A 195 14.56 4.87 -5.84
CA ALA A 195 15.97 4.69 -6.21
C ALA A 195 16.18 4.65 -7.74
N ILE A 196 15.33 3.91 -8.48
CA ILE A 196 15.42 3.77 -9.96
C ILE A 196 15.24 5.14 -10.63
N LEU A 197 14.21 5.90 -10.27
CA LEU A 197 13.93 7.20 -10.88
C LEU A 197 15.04 8.22 -10.56
N ALA A 198 15.65 8.15 -9.40
CA ALA A 198 16.85 8.95 -9.05
C ALA A 198 18.13 8.52 -9.79
N GLY A 199 18.10 7.40 -10.51
CA GLY A 199 19.28 6.89 -11.25
C GLY A 199 20.29 6.13 -10.40
N ALA A 200 19.87 5.57 -9.28
CA ALA A 200 20.69 4.73 -8.42
C ALA A 200 21.23 3.48 -9.16
N SER A 201 22.35 2.94 -8.68
CA SER A 201 22.92 1.70 -9.23
C SER A 201 22.00 0.50 -9.00
N LYS A 202 22.20 -0.58 -9.77
CA LYS A 202 21.44 -1.84 -9.55
C LYS A 202 21.69 -2.43 -8.17
N GLU A 203 22.87 -2.25 -7.62
CA GLU A 203 23.27 -2.68 -6.29
C GLU A 203 22.52 -1.90 -5.20
N ASP A 204 22.39 -0.58 -5.39
CA ASP A 204 21.63 0.29 -4.48
C ASP A 204 20.14 -0.03 -4.51
N VAL A 205 19.56 -0.22 -5.69
CA VAL A 205 18.16 -0.66 -5.83
C VAL A 205 17.92 -1.99 -5.11
N LYS A 206 18.86 -2.95 -5.22
CA LYS A 206 18.79 -4.22 -4.47
C LYS A 206 18.91 -4.01 -2.96
N SER A 207 19.73 -3.07 -2.54
CA SER A 207 19.90 -2.72 -1.12
C SER A 207 18.62 -2.09 -0.57
N MET A 208 17.99 -1.17 -1.32
CA MET A 208 16.70 -0.60 -0.96
C MET A 208 15.60 -1.65 -0.89
N GLN A 209 15.57 -2.62 -1.80
CA GLN A 209 14.64 -3.74 -1.73
C GLN A 209 14.79 -4.53 -0.42
N LYS A 210 16.02 -4.86 -0.01
CA LYS A 210 16.28 -5.60 1.24
C LYS A 210 15.87 -4.79 2.48
N ILE A 211 16.15 -3.49 2.51
CA ILE A 211 15.77 -2.60 3.60
C ILE A 211 14.23 -2.52 3.67
N ALA A 212 13.58 -2.31 2.54
CA ALA A 212 12.13 -2.24 2.44
C ALA A 212 11.44 -3.52 2.94
N GLY A 213 11.99 -4.69 2.62
CA GLY A 213 11.49 -5.98 3.13
C GLY A 213 11.53 -6.06 4.66
N LYS A 214 12.61 -5.54 5.29
CA LYS A 214 12.71 -5.46 6.76
C LYS A 214 11.71 -4.45 7.35
N ILE A 215 11.50 -3.31 6.69
CA ILE A 215 10.49 -2.32 7.10
C ILE A 215 9.08 -2.94 7.02
N GLY A 216 8.76 -3.65 5.92
CA GLY A 216 7.48 -4.33 5.76
C GLY A 216 7.20 -5.36 6.86
N MET A 217 8.22 -6.15 7.21
CA MET A 217 8.11 -7.11 8.31
C MET A 217 7.90 -6.42 9.66
N ALA A 218 8.66 -5.36 9.96
CA ALA A 218 8.52 -4.60 11.20
C ALA A 218 7.12 -3.95 11.30
N PHE A 219 6.60 -3.45 10.18
CA PHE A 219 5.26 -2.87 10.12
C PHE A 219 4.18 -3.91 10.42
N GLN A 220 4.29 -5.11 9.84
CA GLN A 220 3.34 -6.20 10.10
C GLN A 220 3.37 -6.67 11.56
N ILE A 221 4.56 -6.80 12.15
CA ILE A 221 4.70 -7.15 13.57
C ILE A 221 4.07 -6.07 14.45
N GLN A 222 4.23 -4.80 14.11
CA GLN A 222 3.60 -3.70 14.83
C GLN A 222 2.07 -3.76 14.74
N ASP A 223 1.53 -4.02 13.55
CA ASP A 223 0.09 -4.16 13.35
C ASP A 223 -0.48 -5.33 14.15
N ASP A 224 0.20 -6.47 14.16
CA ASP A 224 -0.20 -7.64 14.97
C ASP A 224 -0.18 -7.33 16.48
N ILE A 225 0.83 -6.59 16.97
CA ILE A 225 0.89 -6.16 18.36
C ILE A 225 -0.27 -5.21 18.70
N LEU A 226 -0.53 -4.23 17.83
CA LEU A 226 -1.62 -3.27 18.04
C LEU A 226 -2.98 -3.94 18.02
N ASP A 227 -3.20 -4.93 17.16
CA ASP A 227 -4.45 -5.71 17.12
C ASP A 227 -4.75 -6.44 18.43
N VAL A 228 -3.72 -6.83 19.18
CA VAL A 228 -3.84 -7.52 20.48
C VAL A 228 -3.92 -6.55 21.67
N THR A 229 -3.26 -5.38 21.55
CA THR A 229 -3.08 -4.48 22.71
C THR A 229 -3.96 -3.23 22.67
N SER A 230 -4.56 -2.90 21.52
CA SER A 230 -5.35 -1.67 21.34
C SER A 230 -6.84 -1.88 21.53
N THR A 231 -7.56 -0.80 21.87
CA THR A 231 -9.03 -0.78 21.92
C THR A 231 -9.61 -0.37 20.56
N THR A 232 -10.87 -0.71 20.31
CA THR A 232 -11.64 -0.35 19.10
C THR A 232 -11.57 1.15 18.78
N GLU A 233 -11.59 2.00 19.82
CA GLU A 233 -11.50 3.45 19.67
C GLU A 233 -10.13 3.94 19.15
N GLN A 234 -9.05 3.21 19.47
CA GLN A 234 -7.69 3.57 19.04
C GLN A 234 -7.37 3.07 17.62
N LEU A 235 -7.97 1.97 17.18
CA LEU A 235 -7.72 1.36 15.87
C LEU A 235 -8.62 1.91 14.75
N GLY A 236 -9.76 2.53 15.08
CA GLY A 236 -10.76 2.97 14.10
C GLY A 236 -11.39 1.81 13.31
N LYS A 237 -11.23 0.58 13.79
CA LYS A 237 -11.84 -0.67 13.32
C LYS A 237 -12.41 -1.41 14.52
N PRO A 238 -13.47 -2.24 14.36
CA PRO A 238 -13.87 -3.18 15.42
C PRO A 238 -12.67 -4.07 15.78
N VAL A 239 -12.31 -4.10 17.07
CA VAL A 239 -11.40 -5.09 17.63
C VAL A 239 -12.14 -6.41 17.53
N HIS A 240 -11.50 -7.47 17.04
CA HIS A 240 -12.10 -8.81 16.85
C HIS A 240 -12.93 -9.03 15.57
N SER A 241 -12.90 -8.16 14.56
CA SER A 241 -13.51 -8.45 13.26
C SER A 241 -12.89 -9.65 12.51
N GLY A 242 -12.03 -10.41 13.16
CA GLY A 242 -11.32 -11.57 12.62
C GLY A 242 -10.99 -12.62 13.67
N GLU A 243 -11.77 -12.76 14.75
CA GLU A 243 -11.45 -13.75 15.81
C GLU A 243 -11.35 -15.17 15.27
N ASP A 244 -12.18 -15.58 14.32
CA ASP A 244 -12.10 -16.88 13.66
C ASP A 244 -10.88 -17.00 12.73
N ARG A 245 -10.34 -15.89 12.21
CA ARG A 245 -9.17 -15.86 11.33
C ARG A 245 -7.85 -15.63 12.09
N LYS A 246 -7.91 -14.97 13.27
CA LYS A 246 -6.72 -14.49 14.02
C LYS A 246 -6.25 -15.43 15.12
N SER A 247 -7.11 -16.27 15.70
CA SER A 247 -6.73 -17.20 16.81
C SER A 247 -5.62 -18.16 16.38
N THR A 248 -5.55 -18.52 15.11
CA THR A 248 -4.54 -19.39 14.53
C THR A 248 -3.21 -18.66 14.24
N ARG A 249 -3.28 -17.36 13.91
CA ARG A 249 -2.10 -16.50 13.67
C ARG A 249 -1.37 -16.12 14.97
N LEU A 250 -2.11 -15.94 16.08
CA LEU A 250 -1.53 -15.54 17.37
C LEU A 250 -0.53 -16.54 17.93
N ASN A 251 -0.70 -17.85 17.71
CA ASN A 251 0.22 -18.86 18.21
C ASN A 251 1.56 -18.87 17.45
N SER A 252 1.59 -18.55 16.16
CA SER A 252 2.84 -18.43 15.38
C SER A 252 3.48 -17.03 15.50
N SER A 253 2.66 -15.97 15.69
CA SER A 253 3.16 -14.60 15.92
C SER A 253 3.85 -14.45 17.27
N HIS A 254 3.46 -15.19 18.31
CA HIS A 254 4.12 -15.13 19.63
C HIS A 254 5.59 -15.52 19.57
N SER A 255 5.99 -16.50 18.76
CA SER A 255 7.39 -16.87 18.56
C SER A 255 8.18 -15.76 17.83
N LYS A 256 7.57 -15.10 16.86
CA LYS A 256 8.20 -13.99 16.10
C LYS A 256 8.26 -12.68 16.85
N ILE A 257 7.23 -12.36 17.64
CA ILE A 257 7.25 -11.20 18.55
C ILE A 257 8.41 -11.35 19.53
N SER A 258 8.61 -12.54 20.11
CA SER A 258 9.75 -12.84 20.99
C SER A 258 11.09 -12.68 20.26
N TYR A 259 11.20 -13.11 18.99
CA TYR A 259 12.40 -12.97 18.18
C TYR A 259 12.66 -11.52 17.76
N ALA A 260 11.63 -10.77 17.36
CA ALA A 260 11.74 -9.37 16.97
C ALA A 260 12.11 -8.48 18.18
N VAL A 261 11.51 -8.71 19.36
CA VAL A 261 11.88 -8.03 20.62
C VAL A 261 13.32 -8.34 21.00
N PHE A 262 13.78 -9.58 20.76
CA PHE A 262 15.19 -9.95 20.98
C PHE A 262 16.15 -9.23 20.03
N CYS A 263 15.78 -9.08 18.74
CA CYS A 263 16.58 -8.36 17.75
C CYS A 263 16.61 -6.84 17.96
N LEU A 264 15.55 -6.25 18.53
CA LEU A 264 15.49 -4.82 18.86
C LEU A 264 16.27 -4.46 20.14
N LYS A 265 16.61 -5.45 20.98
CA LYS A 265 17.40 -5.27 22.21
C LYS A 265 18.91 -5.46 22.01
N LYS A 266 19.36 -5.81 20.82
CA LYS A 266 20.77 -5.82 20.38
C LYS A 266 21.06 -4.63 19.46
#